data_15474175357b7f39a4c48eb90466825f
#
_entry.id   15474175357b7f39a4c48eb90466825f
#
_cell.length_a   1.000
_cell.length_b   1.000
_cell.length_c   1.000
_cell.angle_alpha   90.00
_cell.angle_beta   90.00
_cell.angle_gamma   90.00
#
_symmetry.space_group_name_H-M   'P 1'
#
loop_
_entity.id
_entity.type
_entity.pdbx_description
1 polymer ?
#
loop_
_entity_poly.entity_id
_entity_poly.type
_entity_poly.pdbx_seq_one_letter_code
_entity_poly.pdbx_strand_id
1 'polypeptide(L)'
;MHNTFRAILAMTTFLVTGALSSCNHTDELEPESPAPQIVFLFSPGGLGDMSYNDRILEGVQRFKMENGDIDIYIYSPESLQEAEKIFADWLERPQSSIPVLFVLGSSDYEPMAELYLAEHDLTPNKSILLFESRKQYKDENIHTFQISMFGASYLAGVCARKCSEMTPLVLLANNTDSPINIAKDGFIAGYGSDCDVEYLADDWTGYVSASLAYRKMSDWAVDYDFIFPVAGGSNAGIYRYSREFEVSPYLAGMDIDQSSLSNRITGSVIKHIDQLIYRYLTEWVVTGDMPENQLYGLESGYADWLVAPRYV
;
A
#
# COMPACT_ATOMS: atom_id res chain seq x y z
N MET A 1 -31.56 -81.53 55.23
CA MET A 1 -32.06 -82.59 54.33
C MET A 1 -31.79 -82.12 52.90
N HIS A 2 -30.79 -82.71 52.31
CA HIS A 2 -30.73 -83.40 51.02
C HIS A 2 -31.28 -82.60 49.83
N ASN A 3 -30.67 -82.42 48.70
CA ASN A 3 -29.74 -83.27 47.97
C ASN A 3 -29.08 -82.48 46.84
N THR A 4 -27.87 -82.80 46.63
CA THR A 4 -26.97 -82.62 45.43
C THR A 4 -27.72 -82.94 44.14
N PHE A 5 -27.41 -82.14 43.08
CA PHE A 5 -27.24 -82.68 41.73
C PHE A 5 -26.13 -81.93 40.97
N ARG A 6 -25.13 -82.65 40.57
CA ARG A 6 -24.09 -82.29 39.68
C ARG A 6 -24.61 -82.28 38.24
N ALA A 7 -24.39 -81.26 37.49
CA ALA A 7 -24.44 -81.29 36.04
C ALA A 7 -23.13 -80.82 35.44
N ILE A 8 -22.54 -81.72 34.71
CA ILE A 8 -21.34 -81.55 33.94
C ILE A 8 -21.69 -80.68 32.71
N LEU A 9 -20.99 -79.54 32.53
CA LEU A 9 -21.12 -78.73 31.32
C LEU A 9 -19.83 -78.81 30.55
N ALA A 10 -19.91 -79.38 29.37
CA ALA A 10 -18.81 -79.51 28.40
C ALA A 10 -18.40 -78.12 27.89
N MET A 11 -17.14 -77.83 28.01
CA MET A 11 -16.50 -76.62 27.55
C MET A 11 -16.13 -76.76 26.07
N THR A 12 -16.95 -76.19 25.19
CA THR A 12 -16.63 -76.05 23.78
C THR A 12 -15.84 -74.73 23.58
N THR A 13 -14.57 -74.88 23.39
CA THR A 13 -13.66 -73.80 23.08
C THR A 13 -13.86 -73.38 21.62
N PHE A 14 -14.48 -72.22 21.42
CA PHE A 14 -14.52 -71.56 20.10
C PHE A 14 -13.30 -70.67 19.96
N LEU A 15 -12.33 -71.10 19.15
CA LEU A 15 -11.21 -70.28 18.70
C LEU A 15 -11.75 -69.28 17.67
N VAL A 16 -11.97 -68.04 18.07
CA VAL A 16 -12.19 -66.93 17.15
C VAL A 16 -10.79 -66.35 16.82
N THR A 17 -10.25 -66.74 15.69
CA THR A 17 -9.11 -66.02 15.08
C THR A 17 -9.60 -64.71 14.53
N GLY A 18 -9.54 -63.64 15.34
CA GLY A 18 -9.73 -62.27 14.91
C GLY A 18 -8.50 -61.84 14.12
N ALA A 19 -8.62 -61.75 12.80
CA ALA A 19 -7.65 -61.03 11.99
C ALA A 19 -7.72 -59.56 12.33
N LEU A 20 -6.77 -59.08 13.11
CA LEU A 20 -6.52 -57.64 13.28
C LEU A 20 -5.92 -57.13 11.96
N SER A 21 -6.79 -56.69 11.03
CA SER A 21 -6.36 -55.80 9.96
C SER A 21 -5.97 -54.48 10.61
N SER A 22 -4.69 -54.32 10.94
CA SER A 22 -4.06 -53.04 11.20
C SER A 22 -4.09 -52.27 9.87
N CYS A 23 -5.11 -51.41 9.69
CA CYS A 23 -5.00 -50.31 8.75
C CYS A 23 -3.89 -49.39 9.29
N ASN A 24 -2.68 -49.58 8.85
CA ASN A 24 -1.69 -48.50 8.85
C ASN A 24 -2.20 -47.46 7.85
N HIS A 25 -3.03 -46.53 8.32
CA HIS A 25 -3.08 -45.20 7.74
C HIS A 25 -1.74 -44.58 8.15
N THR A 26 -0.73 -44.78 7.38
CA THR A 26 0.28 -43.77 7.19
C THR A 26 -0.47 -42.64 6.52
N ASP A 27 -0.89 -41.67 7.29
CA ASP A 27 -1.09 -40.32 6.78
C ASP A 27 0.27 -39.95 6.16
N GLU A 28 0.45 -40.25 4.88
CA GLU A 28 1.44 -39.59 4.07
C GLU A 28 0.98 -38.11 4.16
N LEU A 29 1.65 -37.35 5.04
CA LEU A 29 1.60 -35.90 5.01
C LEU A 29 1.94 -35.53 3.58
N GLU A 30 0.95 -35.09 2.80
CA GLU A 30 1.24 -34.49 1.49
C GLU A 30 2.37 -33.48 1.77
N PRO A 31 3.45 -33.50 0.98
CA PRO A 31 4.53 -32.54 1.19
C PRO A 31 3.90 -31.16 1.18
N GLU A 32 4.00 -30.43 2.28
CA GLU A 32 3.50 -29.07 2.39
C GLU A 32 4.03 -28.30 1.17
N SER A 33 3.11 -27.74 0.38
CA SER A 33 3.51 -26.88 -0.73
C SER A 33 4.40 -25.78 -0.17
N PRO A 34 5.58 -25.53 -0.74
CA PRO A 34 6.48 -24.52 -0.19
C PRO A 34 5.76 -23.19 -0.12
N ALA A 35 5.92 -22.47 1.02
CA ALA A 35 5.25 -21.21 1.27
C ALA A 35 5.56 -20.19 0.15
N PRO A 36 4.57 -19.42 -0.29
CA PRO A 36 4.77 -18.40 -1.32
C PRO A 36 5.72 -17.29 -0.83
N GLN A 37 6.32 -16.58 -1.77
CA GLN A 37 7.25 -15.49 -1.50
C GLN A 37 6.70 -14.15 -2.02
N ILE A 38 6.98 -13.08 -1.30
CA ILE A 38 6.64 -11.72 -1.71
C ILE A 38 7.91 -10.89 -1.82
N VAL A 39 8.10 -10.24 -2.96
CA VAL A 39 9.17 -9.26 -3.19
C VAL A 39 8.52 -7.90 -3.25
N PHE A 40 8.87 -7.01 -2.34
CA PHE A 40 8.29 -5.67 -2.24
C PHE A 40 9.33 -4.61 -2.62
N LEU A 41 9.03 -3.84 -3.65
CA LEU A 41 9.84 -2.72 -4.13
C LEU A 41 9.15 -1.41 -3.76
N PHE A 42 9.67 -0.72 -2.73
CA PHE A 42 9.20 0.61 -2.32
C PHE A 42 9.60 1.69 -3.32
N SER A 43 8.92 2.84 -3.32
CA SER A 43 9.31 3.95 -4.19
C SER A 43 10.72 4.47 -3.87
N PRO A 44 11.38 5.15 -4.80
CA PRO A 44 12.72 5.72 -4.56
C PRO A 44 12.74 6.79 -3.45
N GLY A 45 11.57 7.33 -3.07
CA GLY A 45 11.42 8.20 -1.89
C GLY A 45 11.81 7.53 -0.58
N GLY A 46 11.77 6.20 -0.56
CA GLY A 46 12.23 5.37 0.54
C GLY A 46 11.34 5.40 1.78
N LEU A 47 11.72 4.57 2.74
CA LEU A 47 11.09 4.49 4.06
C LEU A 47 11.51 5.69 4.93
N GLY A 48 10.66 6.05 5.90
CA GLY A 48 10.89 7.20 6.78
C GLY A 48 10.32 8.50 6.24
N ASP A 49 9.43 8.44 5.25
CA ASP A 49 8.77 9.60 4.65
C ASP A 49 7.64 10.18 5.53
N MET A 50 7.28 9.48 6.61
CA MET A 50 6.12 9.79 7.47
C MET A 50 4.82 10.01 6.67
N SER A 51 4.67 9.30 5.56
CA SER A 51 3.62 9.47 4.58
C SER A 51 3.32 8.14 3.88
N TYR A 52 3.40 8.10 2.57
CA TYR A 52 2.98 7.01 1.69
C TYR A 52 3.74 5.69 1.92
N ASN A 53 5.08 5.72 1.88
CA ASN A 53 5.89 4.50 2.03
C ASN A 53 5.79 3.90 3.42
N ASP A 54 5.81 4.74 4.46
CA ASP A 54 5.67 4.26 5.84
C ASP A 54 4.28 3.65 6.06
N ARG A 55 3.25 4.20 5.43
CA ARG A 55 1.91 3.65 5.52
C ARG A 55 1.77 2.30 4.82
N ILE A 56 2.42 2.12 3.67
CA ILE A 56 2.51 0.80 3.02
C ILE A 56 3.23 -0.20 3.92
N LEU A 57 4.35 0.22 4.53
CA LEU A 57 5.12 -0.65 5.42
C LEU A 57 4.29 -1.15 6.61
N GLU A 58 3.43 -0.30 7.19
CA GLU A 58 2.51 -0.71 8.26
C GLU A 58 1.59 -1.87 7.81
N GLY A 59 1.02 -1.78 6.60
CA GLY A 59 0.18 -2.84 6.03
C GLY A 59 0.95 -4.15 5.81
N VAL A 60 2.18 -4.05 5.27
CA VAL A 60 3.07 -5.20 5.04
C VAL A 60 3.49 -5.84 6.37
N GLN A 61 3.83 -5.04 7.37
CA GLN A 61 4.21 -5.55 8.70
C GLN A 61 3.04 -6.25 9.40
N ARG A 62 1.84 -5.67 9.32
CA ARG A 62 0.63 -6.30 9.85
C ARG A 62 0.39 -7.65 9.18
N PHE A 63 0.48 -7.72 7.85
CA PHE A 63 0.35 -8.96 7.10
C PHE A 63 1.39 -10.00 7.55
N LYS A 64 2.67 -9.61 7.68
CA LYS A 64 3.76 -10.50 8.10
C LYS A 64 3.57 -11.03 9.53
N MET A 65 3.03 -10.22 10.44
CA MET A 65 2.76 -10.67 11.83
C MET A 65 1.69 -11.78 11.87
N GLU A 66 0.71 -11.72 10.97
CA GLU A 66 -0.38 -12.70 10.91
C GLU A 66 -0.03 -13.93 10.04
N ASN A 67 0.97 -13.80 9.16
CA ASN A 67 1.40 -14.83 8.19
C ASN A 67 2.92 -15.07 8.31
N GLY A 68 3.36 -15.53 9.48
CA GLY A 68 4.78 -15.69 9.84
C GLY A 68 5.61 -16.59 8.92
N ASP A 69 4.98 -17.55 8.25
CA ASP A 69 5.65 -18.54 7.39
C ASP A 69 5.94 -18.01 5.97
N ILE A 70 5.42 -16.81 5.61
CA ILE A 70 5.63 -16.22 4.29
C ILE A 70 6.88 -15.37 4.29
N ASP A 71 7.79 -15.63 3.35
CA ASP A 71 8.98 -14.82 3.16
C ASP A 71 8.65 -13.53 2.42
N ILE A 72 9.00 -12.40 3.04
CA ILE A 72 8.87 -11.07 2.43
C ILE A 72 10.25 -10.44 2.29
N TYR A 73 10.65 -10.16 1.06
CA TYR A 73 11.89 -9.47 0.71
C TYR A 73 11.58 -8.01 0.38
N ILE A 74 12.14 -7.08 1.13
CA ILE A 74 11.89 -5.65 0.99
C ILE A 74 13.09 -4.99 0.35
N TYR A 75 12.85 -4.23 -0.72
CA TYR A 75 13.82 -3.39 -1.41
C TYR A 75 13.36 -1.94 -1.34
N SER A 76 14.28 -1.04 -0.97
CA SER A 76 14.08 0.41 -0.97
C SER A 76 15.19 1.03 -1.82
N PRO A 77 15.01 1.10 -3.15
CA PRO A 77 16.04 1.59 -4.06
C PRO A 77 16.25 3.09 -3.87
N GLU A 78 17.48 3.55 -4.13
CA GLU A 78 17.84 4.97 -4.07
C GLU A 78 17.51 5.71 -5.38
N SER A 79 17.12 4.99 -6.44
CA SER A 79 16.82 5.55 -7.74
C SER A 79 15.91 4.64 -8.57
N LEU A 80 15.27 5.21 -9.61
CA LEU A 80 14.52 4.43 -10.60
C LEU A 80 15.42 3.44 -11.35
N GLN A 81 16.68 3.78 -11.60
CA GLN A 81 17.64 2.90 -12.28
C GLN A 81 17.96 1.66 -11.43
N GLU A 82 18.10 1.82 -10.11
CA GLU A 82 18.29 0.69 -9.21
C GLU A 82 17.04 -0.19 -9.14
N ALA A 83 15.87 0.44 -9.06
CA ALA A 83 14.59 -0.25 -9.09
C ALA A 83 14.42 -1.08 -10.37
N GLU A 84 14.75 -0.50 -11.52
CA GLU A 84 14.72 -1.15 -12.82
C GLU A 84 15.61 -2.39 -12.84
N LYS A 85 16.83 -2.30 -12.32
CA LYS A 85 17.73 -3.45 -12.24
C LYS A 85 17.16 -4.57 -11.37
N ILE A 86 16.60 -4.23 -10.20
CA ILE A 86 16.01 -5.22 -9.29
C ILE A 86 14.84 -5.94 -9.99
N PHE A 87 14.00 -5.19 -10.71
CA PHE A 87 12.85 -5.75 -11.43
C PHE A 87 13.28 -6.62 -12.61
N ALA A 88 14.23 -6.17 -13.44
CA ALA A 88 14.79 -6.91 -14.55
C ALA A 88 15.44 -8.23 -14.07
N ASP A 89 16.31 -8.15 -13.06
CA ASP A 89 16.96 -9.32 -12.46
C ASP A 89 15.92 -10.34 -11.94
N TRP A 90 14.77 -9.88 -11.44
CA TRP A 90 13.70 -10.77 -10.99
C TRP A 90 12.94 -11.40 -12.17
N LEU A 91 12.65 -10.63 -13.23
CA LEU A 91 11.97 -11.15 -14.42
C LEU A 91 12.77 -12.24 -15.11
N GLU A 92 14.10 -12.09 -15.18
CA GLU A 92 15.02 -13.04 -15.81
C GLU A 92 15.23 -14.33 -15.00
N ARG A 93 14.83 -14.36 -13.70
CA ARG A 93 14.98 -15.57 -12.89
C ARG A 93 14.20 -16.72 -13.51
N PRO A 94 14.78 -17.94 -13.56
CA PRO A 94 14.07 -19.10 -14.06
C PRO A 94 12.81 -19.38 -13.26
N GLN A 95 11.89 -20.11 -13.89
CA GLN A 95 10.66 -20.55 -13.25
C GLN A 95 10.95 -21.25 -11.91
N SER A 96 10.24 -20.82 -10.87
CA SER A 96 10.23 -21.47 -9.56
C SER A 96 9.01 -22.37 -9.41
N SER A 97 9.12 -23.40 -8.58
CA SER A 97 7.96 -24.16 -8.09
C SER A 97 7.19 -23.41 -7.01
N ILE A 98 7.81 -22.37 -6.43
CA ILE A 98 7.24 -21.53 -5.37
C ILE A 98 6.54 -20.34 -6.04
N PRO A 99 5.26 -20.05 -5.69
CA PRO A 99 4.60 -18.82 -6.13
C PRO A 99 5.35 -17.58 -5.62
N VAL A 100 5.56 -16.58 -6.47
CA VAL A 100 6.24 -15.34 -6.13
C VAL A 100 5.43 -14.16 -6.60
N LEU A 101 5.04 -13.29 -5.66
CA LEU A 101 4.43 -12.00 -5.96
C LEU A 101 5.49 -10.90 -5.93
N PHE A 102 5.63 -10.15 -7.02
CA PHE A 102 6.44 -8.94 -7.06
C PHE A 102 5.53 -7.71 -6.95
N VAL A 103 5.74 -6.90 -5.91
CA VAL A 103 4.96 -5.69 -5.67
C VAL A 103 5.78 -4.46 -6.07
N LEU A 104 5.26 -3.72 -7.02
CA LEU A 104 5.79 -2.42 -7.48
C LEU A 104 5.02 -1.32 -6.74
N GLY A 105 5.59 -0.83 -5.65
CA GLY A 105 4.91 0.02 -4.65
C GLY A 105 4.81 1.50 -5.02
N SER A 106 4.87 1.87 -6.30
CA SER A 106 4.79 3.27 -6.76
C SER A 106 4.28 3.37 -8.20
N SER A 107 3.55 4.45 -8.51
CA SER A 107 3.21 4.85 -9.87
C SER A 107 4.43 5.13 -10.75
N ASP A 108 5.55 5.56 -10.16
CA ASP A 108 6.81 5.82 -10.87
C ASP A 108 7.33 4.57 -11.61
N TYR A 109 6.87 3.38 -11.22
CA TYR A 109 7.28 2.11 -11.83
C TYR A 109 6.43 1.70 -13.04
N GLU A 110 5.33 2.39 -13.33
CA GLU A 110 4.47 2.03 -14.47
C GLU A 110 5.22 2.07 -15.81
N PRO A 111 6.02 3.11 -16.16
CA PRO A 111 6.77 3.13 -17.42
C PRO A 111 7.78 1.97 -17.54
N MET A 112 8.46 1.64 -16.45
CA MET A 112 9.37 0.51 -16.37
C MET A 112 8.63 -0.82 -16.58
N ALA A 113 7.54 -1.02 -15.85
CA ALA A 113 6.73 -2.23 -15.97
C ALA A 113 6.19 -2.41 -17.40
N GLU A 114 5.72 -1.33 -18.02
CA GLU A 114 5.27 -1.35 -19.43
C GLU A 114 6.35 -1.82 -20.38
N LEU A 115 7.56 -1.25 -20.25
CA LEU A 115 8.68 -1.57 -21.13
C LEU A 115 9.04 -3.05 -21.04
N TYR A 116 9.28 -3.54 -19.81
CA TYR A 116 9.74 -4.91 -19.61
C TYR A 116 8.66 -5.96 -19.88
N LEU A 117 7.41 -5.71 -19.51
CA LEU A 117 6.31 -6.64 -19.73
C LEU A 117 5.80 -6.67 -21.18
N ALA A 118 6.21 -5.71 -22.03
CA ALA A 118 5.99 -5.79 -23.47
C ALA A 118 6.92 -6.80 -24.16
N GLU A 119 8.08 -7.08 -23.55
CA GLU A 119 9.12 -7.95 -24.12
C GLU A 119 9.26 -9.30 -23.40
N HIS A 120 8.66 -9.44 -22.20
CA HIS A 120 8.79 -10.64 -21.35
C HIS A 120 7.41 -11.12 -20.90
N ASP A 121 7.08 -12.36 -21.25
CA ASP A 121 5.94 -13.07 -20.65
C ASP A 121 6.30 -13.52 -19.23
N LEU A 122 5.33 -13.45 -18.30
CA LEU A 122 5.53 -13.99 -16.97
C LEU A 122 5.64 -15.53 -17.02
N THR A 123 6.62 -16.08 -16.34
CA THR A 123 6.67 -17.52 -16.15
C THR A 123 5.59 -17.97 -15.15
N PRO A 124 5.07 -19.20 -15.25
CA PRO A 124 4.16 -19.74 -14.25
C PRO A 124 4.65 -19.53 -12.82
N ASN A 125 3.75 -19.31 -11.89
CA ASN A 125 4.02 -18.97 -10.48
C ASN A 125 4.64 -17.58 -10.23
N LYS A 126 4.72 -16.70 -11.22
CA LYS A 126 5.03 -15.30 -11.02
C LYS A 126 3.77 -14.45 -11.13
N SER A 127 3.58 -13.54 -10.19
CA SER A 127 2.52 -12.53 -10.23
C SER A 127 3.12 -11.14 -9.96
N ILE A 128 2.47 -10.11 -10.48
CA ILE A 128 2.86 -8.71 -10.27
C ILE A 128 1.67 -7.94 -9.72
N LEU A 129 1.92 -7.08 -8.73
CA LEU A 129 0.99 -6.07 -8.27
C LEU A 129 1.61 -4.69 -8.43
N LEU A 130 1.04 -3.85 -9.30
CA LEU A 130 1.49 -2.48 -9.53
C LEU A 130 0.55 -1.48 -8.86
N PHE A 131 1.09 -0.63 -8.02
CA PHE A 131 0.37 0.39 -7.29
C PHE A 131 0.14 1.65 -8.12
N GLU A 132 -0.96 2.33 -7.82
CA GLU A 132 -1.32 3.64 -8.35
C GLU A 132 -1.40 3.67 -9.89
N SER A 133 -1.75 2.54 -10.49
CA SER A 133 -1.94 2.38 -11.92
C SER A 133 -3.38 1.99 -12.25
N ARG A 134 -3.87 2.48 -13.38
CA ARG A 134 -5.14 2.07 -13.99
C ARG A 134 -4.95 1.27 -15.27
N LYS A 135 -3.71 0.90 -15.55
CA LYS A 135 -3.39 0.15 -16.75
C LYS A 135 -3.93 -1.26 -16.65
N GLN A 136 -4.47 -1.74 -17.77
CA GLN A 136 -4.89 -3.12 -17.93
C GLN A 136 -3.83 -3.88 -18.72
N TYR A 137 -3.36 -4.97 -18.15
CA TYR A 137 -2.43 -5.89 -18.80
C TYR A 137 -3.20 -7.08 -19.35
N LYS A 138 -2.63 -7.75 -20.36
CA LYS A 138 -3.25 -8.96 -20.96
C LYS A 138 -2.99 -10.22 -20.15
N ASP A 139 -1.89 -10.25 -19.42
CA ASP A 139 -1.53 -11.35 -18.54
C ASP A 139 -2.37 -11.25 -17.26
N GLU A 140 -3.11 -12.32 -16.96
CA GLU A 140 -3.99 -12.41 -15.78
C GLU A 140 -3.25 -12.40 -14.45
N ASN A 141 -1.92 -12.62 -14.46
CA ASN A 141 -1.08 -12.54 -13.27
C ASN A 141 -0.54 -11.13 -13.00
N ILE A 142 -0.94 -10.12 -13.78
CA ILE A 142 -0.54 -8.73 -13.57
C ILE A 142 -1.75 -7.92 -13.11
N HIS A 143 -1.72 -7.51 -11.86
CA HIS A 143 -2.79 -6.77 -11.22
C HIS A 143 -2.38 -5.33 -10.96
N THR A 144 -3.35 -4.43 -11.02
CA THR A 144 -3.14 -3.01 -10.74
C THR A 144 -4.25 -2.48 -9.86
N PHE A 145 -3.97 -1.43 -9.11
CA PHE A 145 -5.00 -0.62 -8.45
C PHE A 145 -4.56 0.84 -8.37
N GLN A 146 -5.53 1.72 -8.19
CA GLN A 146 -5.31 3.13 -7.86
C GLN A 146 -6.24 3.56 -6.73
N ILE A 147 -5.73 4.37 -5.79
CA ILE A 147 -6.55 5.08 -4.83
C ILE A 147 -6.69 6.53 -5.30
N SER A 148 -7.87 6.87 -5.82
CA SER A 148 -8.19 8.23 -6.23
C SER A 148 -8.33 9.13 -5.01
N MET A 149 -7.47 10.12 -4.90
CA MET A 149 -7.53 11.15 -3.86
C MET A 149 -8.46 12.31 -4.20
N PHE A 150 -9.14 12.27 -5.37
CA PHE A 150 -10.00 13.36 -5.83
C PHE A 150 -11.05 13.77 -4.78
N GLY A 151 -11.83 12.80 -4.26
CA GLY A 151 -12.93 13.08 -3.33
C GLY A 151 -12.45 13.63 -2.00
N ALA A 152 -11.40 13.05 -1.43
CA ALA A 152 -10.81 13.53 -0.17
C ALA A 152 -10.17 14.92 -0.34
N SER A 153 -9.46 15.16 -1.44
CA SER A 153 -8.89 16.46 -1.78
C SER A 153 -9.96 17.51 -2.10
N TYR A 154 -11.10 17.10 -2.67
CA TYR A 154 -12.25 17.98 -2.82
C TYR A 154 -12.73 18.54 -1.47
N LEU A 155 -12.84 17.68 -0.46
CA LEU A 155 -13.21 18.12 0.90
C LEU A 155 -12.14 19.02 1.52
N ALA A 156 -10.86 18.78 1.27
CA ALA A 156 -9.77 19.68 1.65
C ALA A 156 -9.93 21.07 1.00
N GLY A 157 -10.27 21.13 -0.29
CA GLY A 157 -10.56 22.37 -1.02
C GLY A 157 -11.76 23.13 -0.45
N VAL A 158 -12.84 22.41 -0.09
CA VAL A 158 -13.99 23.01 0.61
C VAL A 158 -13.58 23.59 1.97
N CYS A 159 -12.68 22.93 2.69
CA CYS A 159 -12.13 23.45 3.95
C CYS A 159 -11.29 24.71 3.69
N ALA A 160 -10.38 24.67 2.71
CA ALA A 160 -9.54 25.80 2.32
C ALA A 160 -10.37 27.05 2.00
N ARG A 161 -11.44 26.91 1.23
CA ARG A 161 -12.36 28.04 0.91
C ARG A 161 -12.96 28.71 2.13
N LYS A 162 -13.05 28.02 3.27
CA LYS A 162 -13.56 28.59 4.53
C LYS A 162 -12.47 29.23 5.37
N CYS A 163 -11.21 28.84 5.17
CA CYS A 163 -10.07 29.25 5.96
C CYS A 163 -9.20 30.30 5.28
N SER A 164 -9.28 30.41 3.94
CA SER A 164 -8.43 31.25 3.11
C SER A 164 -9.17 32.49 2.62
N GLU A 165 -8.50 33.65 2.67
CA GLU A 165 -8.94 34.92 2.06
C GLU A 165 -8.13 35.21 0.78
N MET A 166 -7.01 34.49 0.55
CA MET A 166 -6.15 34.63 -0.61
C MET A 166 -6.30 33.41 -1.54
N THR A 167 -5.76 33.50 -2.74
CA THR A 167 -5.63 32.32 -3.64
C THR A 167 -4.75 31.27 -2.96
N PRO A 168 -5.19 30.02 -2.77
CA PRO A 168 -4.38 29.01 -2.14
C PRO A 168 -3.34 28.44 -3.12
N LEU A 169 -2.24 27.93 -2.56
CA LEU A 169 -1.23 27.20 -3.30
C LEU A 169 -1.49 25.68 -3.24
N VAL A 170 -1.50 25.03 -4.38
CA VAL A 170 -1.36 23.56 -4.49
C VAL A 170 0.09 23.26 -4.86
N LEU A 171 0.80 22.63 -3.93
CA LEU A 171 2.19 22.27 -4.14
C LEU A 171 2.29 20.78 -4.46
N LEU A 172 2.85 20.44 -5.60
CA LEU A 172 3.06 19.06 -6.05
C LEU A 172 4.54 18.69 -6.01
N ALA A 173 4.83 17.41 -5.83
CA ALA A 173 6.19 16.90 -5.96
C ALA A 173 6.72 17.13 -7.38
N ASN A 174 5.94 16.75 -8.40
CA ASN A 174 6.27 16.92 -9.82
C ASN A 174 4.99 17.07 -10.66
N ASN A 175 5.13 17.27 -11.96
CA ASN A 175 4.01 17.46 -12.89
C ASN A 175 3.62 16.19 -13.67
N THR A 176 4.39 15.11 -13.56
CA THR A 176 4.23 13.89 -14.36
C THR A 176 3.39 12.83 -13.69
N ASP A 177 3.35 12.82 -12.36
CA ASP A 177 2.65 11.79 -11.58
C ASP A 177 1.12 11.98 -11.61
N SER A 178 0.43 11.02 -12.18
CA SER A 178 -1.05 11.04 -12.33
C SER A 178 -1.79 11.08 -10.99
N PRO A 179 -1.47 10.28 -9.96
CA PRO A 179 -2.17 10.29 -8.69
C PRO A 179 -2.17 11.65 -7.98
N ILE A 180 -1.04 12.36 -7.97
CA ILE A 180 -0.98 13.68 -7.32
C ILE A 180 -1.70 14.76 -8.12
N ASN A 181 -1.71 14.65 -9.46
CA ASN A 181 -2.53 15.53 -10.31
C ASN A 181 -4.03 15.33 -10.06
N ILE A 182 -4.49 14.10 -9.81
CA ILE A 182 -5.88 13.81 -9.41
C ILE A 182 -6.21 14.50 -8.06
N ALA A 183 -5.29 14.48 -7.11
CA ALA A 183 -5.47 15.18 -5.84
C ALA A 183 -5.58 16.71 -6.03
N LYS A 184 -4.70 17.30 -6.85
CA LYS A 184 -4.76 18.71 -7.24
C LYS A 184 -6.12 19.07 -7.84
N ASP A 185 -6.58 18.29 -8.84
CA ASP A 185 -7.83 18.55 -9.52
C ASP A 185 -9.04 18.48 -8.55
N GLY A 186 -9.01 17.52 -7.61
CA GLY A 186 -9.99 17.43 -6.54
C GLY A 186 -10.01 18.67 -5.66
N PHE A 187 -8.84 19.12 -5.20
CA PHE A 187 -8.73 20.32 -4.35
C PHE A 187 -9.26 21.57 -5.05
N ILE A 188 -8.83 21.83 -6.30
CA ILE A 188 -9.28 22.99 -7.09
C ILE A 188 -10.80 22.94 -7.27
N ALA A 189 -11.36 21.78 -7.60
CA ALA A 189 -12.81 21.60 -7.72
C ALA A 189 -13.56 21.90 -6.41
N GLY A 190 -13.01 21.47 -5.26
CA GLY A 190 -13.59 21.73 -3.93
C GLY A 190 -13.46 23.18 -3.47
N TYR A 191 -12.34 23.82 -3.79
CA TYR A 191 -12.13 25.25 -3.54
C TYR A 191 -13.10 26.11 -4.38
N GLY A 192 -13.39 25.68 -5.59
CA GLY A 192 -14.43 26.28 -6.46
C GLY A 192 -13.98 27.49 -7.25
N SER A 193 -12.69 27.78 -7.30
CA SER A 193 -12.04 28.78 -8.16
C SER A 193 -10.60 28.35 -8.44
N ASP A 194 -9.89 29.11 -9.27
CA ASP A 194 -8.49 28.84 -9.59
C ASP A 194 -7.62 28.89 -8.34
N CYS A 195 -6.59 28.05 -8.33
CA CYS A 195 -5.53 27.96 -7.33
C CYS A 195 -4.18 28.10 -8.04
N ASP A 196 -3.18 28.65 -7.34
CA ASP A 196 -1.82 28.62 -7.85
C ASP A 196 -1.27 27.20 -7.71
N VAL A 197 -0.45 26.77 -8.69
CA VAL A 197 0.15 25.44 -8.69
C VAL A 197 1.65 25.56 -8.88
N GLU A 198 2.41 25.01 -7.94
CA GLU A 198 3.86 24.91 -8.04
C GLU A 198 4.34 23.46 -7.94
N TYR A 199 5.54 23.21 -8.45
CA TYR A 199 6.21 21.92 -8.43
C TYR A 199 7.56 22.04 -7.74
N LEU A 200 7.93 21.01 -6.95
CA LEU A 200 9.23 20.97 -6.28
C LEU A 200 10.36 20.53 -7.24
N ALA A 201 10.05 19.62 -8.17
CA ALA A 201 10.97 19.11 -9.17
C ALA A 201 10.23 18.71 -10.45
N ASP A 202 10.99 18.31 -11.47
CA ASP A 202 10.45 17.78 -12.73
C ASP A 202 10.23 16.25 -12.69
N ASP A 203 10.70 15.59 -11.64
CA ASP A 203 10.69 14.13 -11.47
C ASP A 203 10.38 13.70 -10.01
N TRP A 204 10.55 12.42 -9.73
CA TRP A 204 10.31 11.83 -8.40
C TRP A 204 11.11 12.47 -7.27
N THR A 205 12.23 13.15 -7.55
CA THR A 205 13.04 13.83 -6.51
C THR A 205 12.28 14.92 -5.76
N GLY A 206 11.15 15.38 -6.32
CA GLY A 206 10.22 16.27 -5.64
C GLY A 206 9.61 15.66 -4.36
N TYR A 207 9.57 14.34 -4.23
CA TYR A 207 9.10 13.66 -3.01
C TYR A 207 10.12 13.65 -1.87
N VAL A 208 11.40 13.90 -2.16
CA VAL A 208 12.52 13.84 -1.19
C VAL A 208 13.23 15.19 -0.99
N SER A 209 12.59 16.27 -1.36
CA SER A 209 13.14 17.64 -1.35
C SER A 209 12.72 18.49 -0.15
N ALA A 210 12.59 17.89 1.07
CA ALA A 210 12.11 18.58 2.27
C ALA A 210 12.90 19.87 2.61
N SER A 211 14.21 19.89 2.40
CA SER A 211 15.05 21.08 2.62
C SER A 211 14.73 22.21 1.62
N LEU A 212 14.38 21.87 0.38
CA LEU A 212 13.95 22.85 -0.62
C LEU A 212 12.56 23.40 -0.24
N ALA A 213 11.62 22.53 0.09
CA ALA A 213 10.28 22.92 0.53
C ALA A 213 10.34 23.86 1.74
N TYR A 214 11.18 23.53 2.74
CA TYR A 214 11.40 24.40 3.90
C TYR A 214 11.90 25.80 3.51
N ARG A 215 12.87 25.91 2.61
CA ARG A 215 13.41 27.23 2.17
C ARG A 215 12.37 28.05 1.39
N LYS A 216 11.61 27.39 0.52
CA LYS A 216 10.57 28.06 -0.27
C LYS A 216 9.41 28.59 0.60
N MET A 217 9.19 28.00 1.78
CA MET A 217 8.16 28.46 2.71
C MET A 217 8.32 29.91 3.16
N SER A 218 9.53 30.49 3.12
CA SER A 218 9.74 31.89 3.45
C SER A 218 9.03 32.85 2.47
N ASP A 219 8.92 32.45 1.22
CA ASP A 219 8.25 33.22 0.17
C ASP A 219 6.74 32.85 0.16
N TRP A 220 6.41 31.57 0.17
CA TRP A 220 5.03 31.11 0.18
C TRP A 220 4.22 31.58 1.39
N ALA A 221 4.85 31.72 2.57
CA ALA A 221 4.16 32.21 3.76
C ALA A 221 3.77 33.70 3.68
N VAL A 222 4.35 34.46 2.73
CA VAL A 222 3.98 35.85 2.44
C VAL A 222 2.85 35.92 1.39
N ASP A 223 2.92 35.04 0.40
CA ASP A 223 2.07 35.11 -0.78
C ASP A 223 0.77 34.31 -0.63
N TYR A 224 0.73 33.34 0.30
CA TYR A 224 -0.41 32.44 0.50
C TYR A 224 -0.82 32.34 1.97
N ASP A 225 -2.12 32.21 2.22
CA ASP A 225 -2.69 31.92 3.54
C ASP A 225 -3.18 30.49 3.70
N PHE A 226 -3.19 29.70 2.60
CA PHE A 226 -3.44 28.25 2.60
C PHE A 226 -2.54 27.54 1.59
N ILE A 227 -1.91 26.42 2.01
CA ILE A 227 -1.11 25.55 1.12
C ILE A 227 -1.63 24.11 1.23
N PHE A 228 -1.92 23.49 0.08
CA PHE A 228 -2.21 22.06 -0.05
C PHE A 228 -0.98 21.33 -0.60
N PRO A 229 -0.14 20.73 0.26
CA PRO A 229 1.08 20.07 -0.17
C PRO A 229 0.84 18.59 -0.50
N VAL A 230 1.09 18.21 -1.75
CA VAL A 230 0.98 16.84 -2.28
C VAL A 230 2.36 16.39 -2.77
N ALA A 231 3.32 16.34 -1.84
CA ALA A 231 4.73 16.11 -2.15
C ALA A 231 5.43 15.11 -1.21
N GLY A 232 4.68 14.15 -0.67
CA GLY A 232 5.21 13.05 0.13
C GLY A 232 6.14 13.51 1.26
N GLY A 233 7.34 12.92 1.37
CA GLY A 233 8.34 13.26 2.39
C GLY A 233 8.81 14.73 2.38
N SER A 234 8.66 15.43 1.25
CA SER A 234 8.99 16.87 1.17
C SER A 234 8.06 17.75 2.01
N ASN A 235 6.85 17.28 2.31
CA ASN A 235 5.90 17.97 3.18
C ASN A 235 6.46 18.22 4.59
N ALA A 236 7.38 17.37 5.05
CA ALA A 236 8.05 17.54 6.34
C ALA A 236 8.76 18.91 6.47
N GLY A 237 9.31 19.43 5.37
CA GLY A 237 9.90 20.76 5.34
C GLY A 237 8.89 21.87 5.57
N ILE A 238 7.70 21.75 4.97
CA ILE A 238 6.59 22.69 5.11
C ILE A 238 6.06 22.72 6.54
N TYR A 239 5.78 21.52 7.10
CA TYR A 239 5.26 21.39 8.47
C TYR A 239 6.27 21.84 9.50
N ARG A 240 7.58 21.59 9.26
CA ARG A 240 8.65 22.09 10.11
C ARG A 240 8.67 23.62 10.14
N TYR A 241 8.68 24.29 8.99
CA TYR A 241 8.61 25.76 8.90
C TYR A 241 7.40 26.31 9.66
N SER A 242 6.24 25.72 9.43
CA SER A 242 4.99 26.14 10.08
C SER A 242 4.98 26.00 11.61
N ARG A 243 5.82 25.09 12.18
CA ARG A 243 6.01 25.00 13.64
C ARG A 243 6.96 26.08 14.18
N GLU A 244 7.93 26.48 13.38
CA GLU A 244 9.01 27.40 13.80
C GLU A 244 8.58 28.87 13.71
N PHE A 245 7.58 29.18 12.89
CA PHE A 245 7.12 30.55 12.64
C PHE A 245 5.64 30.75 12.96
N GLU A 246 5.32 31.75 13.78
CA GLU A 246 3.93 32.05 14.19
C GLU A 246 3.05 32.47 13.01
N VAL A 247 3.60 33.27 12.09
CA VAL A 247 2.90 33.70 10.87
C VAL A 247 3.16 32.67 9.79
N SER A 248 2.25 31.75 9.61
CA SER A 248 2.33 30.67 8.65
C SER A 248 0.94 30.42 8.05
N PRO A 249 0.87 30.03 6.77
CA PRO A 249 -0.40 29.66 6.14
C PRO A 249 -1.07 28.49 6.84
N TYR A 250 -2.38 28.35 6.66
CA TYR A 250 -3.06 27.10 6.93
C TYR A 250 -2.55 26.00 5.98
N LEU A 251 -2.59 24.76 6.43
CA LEU A 251 -2.06 23.62 5.70
C LEU A 251 -3.09 22.50 5.68
N ALA A 252 -2.99 21.63 4.68
CA ALA A 252 -3.54 20.29 4.73
C ALA A 252 -2.42 19.26 4.94
N GLY A 253 -2.75 18.15 5.61
CA GLY A 253 -1.92 16.95 5.67
C GLY A 253 -2.20 16.03 4.48
N MET A 254 -1.32 15.04 4.25
CA MET A 254 -1.42 14.09 3.15
C MET A 254 -1.06 12.69 3.61
N ASP A 255 -1.75 11.68 3.07
CA ASP A 255 -1.62 10.24 3.24
C ASP A 255 -2.02 9.71 4.63
N ILE A 256 -1.61 10.37 5.71
CA ILE A 256 -1.92 10.01 7.10
C ILE A 256 -2.39 11.24 7.89
N ASP A 257 -2.92 11.04 9.09
CA ASP A 257 -3.20 12.15 10.01
C ASP A 257 -1.91 12.85 10.43
N GLN A 258 -1.70 14.04 9.90
CA GLN A 258 -0.54 14.88 10.18
C GLN A 258 -0.85 16.07 11.10
N SER A 259 -2.05 16.10 11.70
CA SER A 259 -2.53 17.20 12.54
C SER A 259 -1.63 17.50 13.75
N SER A 260 -0.85 16.52 14.22
CA SER A 260 0.13 16.69 15.30
C SER A 260 1.42 17.39 14.87
N LEU A 261 1.72 17.45 13.56
CA LEU A 261 2.97 18.01 13.05
C LEU A 261 2.98 19.53 13.04
N SER A 262 1.82 20.19 12.94
CA SER A 262 1.69 21.65 13.06
C SER A 262 0.28 22.05 13.45
N ASN A 263 0.18 23.11 14.26
CA ASN A 263 -1.10 23.71 14.63
C ASN A 263 -1.82 24.39 13.45
N ARG A 264 -1.15 24.56 12.32
CA ARG A 264 -1.72 25.15 11.11
C ARG A 264 -2.38 24.12 10.19
N ILE A 265 -2.20 22.82 10.45
CA ILE A 265 -2.85 21.75 9.67
C ILE A 265 -4.33 21.68 10.06
N THR A 266 -5.20 21.99 9.10
CA THR A 266 -6.66 22.03 9.29
C THR A 266 -7.33 20.66 9.22
N GLY A 267 -6.71 19.74 8.55
CA GLY A 267 -7.10 18.34 8.38
C GLY A 267 -6.11 17.64 7.47
N SER A 268 -6.31 16.35 7.27
CA SER A 268 -5.45 15.53 6.42
C SER A 268 -6.26 14.73 5.41
N VAL A 269 -5.80 14.70 4.17
CA VAL A 269 -6.25 13.76 3.16
C VAL A 269 -5.62 12.41 3.49
N ILE A 270 -6.45 11.43 3.83
CA ILE A 270 -6.01 10.11 4.27
C ILE A 270 -6.07 9.14 3.10
N LYS A 271 -5.04 8.32 2.97
CA LYS A 271 -4.96 7.21 2.02
C LYS A 271 -4.78 5.90 2.81
N HIS A 272 -5.80 5.05 2.83
CA HIS A 272 -5.77 3.79 3.57
C HIS A 272 -5.07 2.67 2.77
N ILE A 273 -3.87 2.98 2.27
CA ILE A 273 -3.05 2.06 1.47
C ILE A 273 -2.59 0.85 2.30
N ASP A 274 -2.39 1.02 3.61
CA ASP A 274 -2.07 -0.05 4.56
C ASP A 274 -3.15 -1.14 4.60
N GLN A 275 -4.41 -0.74 4.60
CA GLN A 275 -5.54 -1.67 4.61
C GLN A 275 -5.68 -2.38 3.26
N LEU A 276 -5.45 -1.64 2.19
CA LEU A 276 -5.59 -2.18 0.84
C LEU A 276 -4.49 -3.19 0.53
N ILE A 277 -3.22 -2.87 0.83
CA ILE A 277 -2.12 -3.82 0.61
C ILE A 277 -2.27 -5.07 1.48
N TYR A 278 -2.64 -4.91 2.76
CA TYR A 278 -2.93 -6.05 3.62
C TYR A 278 -3.98 -6.99 2.99
N ARG A 279 -5.06 -6.42 2.45
CA ARG A 279 -6.11 -7.18 1.76
C ARG A 279 -5.58 -7.90 0.53
N TYR A 280 -4.83 -7.21 -0.36
CA TYR A 280 -4.30 -7.81 -1.58
C TYR A 280 -3.33 -8.95 -1.29
N LEU A 281 -2.41 -8.77 -0.35
CA LEU A 281 -1.48 -9.82 0.07
C LEU A 281 -2.20 -11.03 0.67
N THR A 282 -3.22 -10.79 1.50
CA THR A 282 -4.02 -11.86 2.11
C THR A 282 -4.80 -12.64 1.05
N GLU A 283 -5.43 -11.94 0.12
CA GLU A 283 -6.23 -12.57 -0.95
C GLU A 283 -5.34 -13.41 -1.88
N TRP A 284 -4.19 -12.86 -2.28
CA TRP A 284 -3.23 -13.59 -3.10
C TRP A 284 -2.69 -14.86 -2.44
N VAL A 285 -2.35 -14.80 -1.16
CA VAL A 285 -1.82 -15.98 -0.44
C VAL A 285 -2.89 -17.06 -0.28
N VAL A 286 -4.15 -16.68 -0.08
CA VAL A 286 -5.26 -17.63 0.13
C VAL A 286 -5.77 -18.22 -1.18
N THR A 287 -5.86 -17.41 -2.24
CA THR A 287 -6.51 -17.80 -3.50
C THR A 287 -5.55 -18.04 -4.66
N GLY A 288 -4.33 -17.50 -4.59
CA GLY A 288 -3.39 -17.43 -5.71
C GLY A 288 -3.71 -16.30 -6.70
N ASP A 289 -4.73 -15.48 -6.43
CA ASP A 289 -5.25 -14.45 -7.33
C ASP A 289 -5.50 -13.14 -6.57
N MET A 290 -5.71 -12.05 -7.29
CA MET A 290 -6.00 -10.73 -6.74
C MET A 290 -7.12 -10.06 -7.53
N PRO A 291 -7.81 -9.04 -6.96
CA PRO A 291 -8.79 -8.27 -7.72
C PRO A 291 -8.19 -7.67 -8.99
N GLU A 292 -8.91 -7.78 -10.10
CA GLU A 292 -8.54 -7.08 -11.34
C GLU A 292 -8.47 -5.57 -11.12
N ASN A 293 -7.84 -4.85 -12.06
CA ASN A 293 -7.67 -3.40 -12.06
C ASN A 293 -8.83 -2.65 -11.37
N GLN A 294 -8.57 -2.13 -10.16
CA GLN A 294 -9.57 -1.49 -9.32
C GLN A 294 -9.25 -0.01 -9.11
N LEU A 295 -10.32 0.80 -9.11
CA LEU A 295 -10.26 2.18 -8.67
C LEU A 295 -10.97 2.32 -7.33
N TYR A 296 -10.20 2.69 -6.32
CA TYR A 296 -10.71 3.00 -4.98
C TYR A 296 -10.74 4.51 -4.76
N GLY A 297 -11.39 4.96 -3.70
CA GLY A 297 -11.43 6.37 -3.35
C GLY A 297 -12.29 6.62 -2.12
N LEU A 298 -12.85 7.81 -2.00
CA LEU A 298 -13.70 8.22 -0.87
C LEU A 298 -14.92 7.30 -0.69
N GLU A 299 -15.59 6.95 -1.79
CA GLU A 299 -16.79 6.11 -1.77
C GLU A 299 -16.49 4.68 -1.27
N SER A 300 -15.33 4.15 -1.59
CA SER A 300 -14.89 2.81 -1.17
C SER A 300 -14.30 2.77 0.25
N GLY A 301 -14.12 3.93 0.89
CA GLY A 301 -13.51 4.05 2.22
C GLY A 301 -11.98 3.92 2.23
N TYR A 302 -11.32 3.88 1.07
CA TYR A 302 -9.85 3.84 1.00
C TYR A 302 -9.20 5.23 0.87
N ALA A 303 -10.01 6.29 0.74
CA ALA A 303 -9.59 7.68 0.89
C ALA A 303 -10.55 8.40 1.83
N ASP A 304 -10.06 9.37 2.60
CA ASP A 304 -10.89 10.16 3.53
C ASP A 304 -10.31 11.57 3.72
N TRP A 305 -11.12 12.48 4.26
CA TRP A 305 -10.70 13.76 4.77
C TRP A 305 -10.94 13.83 6.28
N LEU A 306 -9.87 13.78 7.04
CA LEU A 306 -9.91 13.86 8.50
C LEU A 306 -9.64 15.29 8.97
N VAL A 307 -10.67 15.95 9.50
CA VAL A 307 -10.52 17.30 10.08
C VAL A 307 -9.68 17.23 11.36
N ALA A 308 -8.70 18.11 11.49
CA ALA A 308 -7.88 18.13 12.70
C ALA A 308 -8.72 18.52 13.93
N PRO A 309 -8.54 17.87 15.10
CA PRO A 309 -9.43 18.03 16.26
C PRO A 309 -9.62 19.46 16.74
N ARG A 310 -8.65 20.34 16.50
CA ARG A 310 -8.69 21.75 16.87
C ARG A 310 -9.58 22.63 15.97
N TYR A 311 -10.03 22.08 14.84
CA TYR A 311 -10.88 22.77 13.86
C TYR A 311 -12.28 22.14 13.73
N VAL A 312 -12.62 21.21 14.61
CA VAL A 312 -13.95 20.59 14.71
C VAL A 312 -14.94 21.47 15.43
#